data_5368d8694d427d0230491f70817e0dcf
#
_entry.id   5368d8694d427d0230491f70817e0dcf
#
_cell.length_a   1.000
_cell.length_b   1.000
_cell.length_c   1.000
_cell.angle_alpha   90.00
_cell.angle_beta   90.00
_cell.angle_gamma   90.00
#
_symmetry.space_group_name_H-M   'P 1'
#
loop_
_entity.id
_entity.type
_entity.pdbx_description
1 polymer ?
#
loop_
_entity_poly.entity_id
_entity_poly.type
_entity_poly.pdbx_seq_one_letter_code
_entity_poly.pdbx_strand_id
1 'polypeptide(L)'
;MTEAPALPYWEEEHSRHFIDLGRIYTPRRDELQQVFIDLVPAWTDDAFTGVELACGAGWLSAGILESYPRSHVVALDGSETMRIEARATLAPFGDRAEVQHFVLEETRWREALPQSLRAIVSALTIHHLRGAAKQQLFADLLPKLEPGGGLLICDIIEPAGQWSRRHFGRAWANDVTLQSVEIAGDDSAYRSFMNERWNYFENTPDENAGDYPDTVADHLMWLRDAGYVDVDVAWSRAGHTLFCAYRP
;
A
#
# COMPACT_ATOMS: atom_id res chain seq x y z
N MET A 1 -2.75 -27.73 18.52
CA MET A 1 -2.49 -26.32 18.12
C MET A 1 -1.43 -26.42 17.02
N THR A 2 -1.85 -26.45 15.78
CA THR A 2 -0.95 -26.38 14.62
C THR A 2 -0.59 -24.93 14.43
N GLU A 3 0.69 -24.60 14.57
CA GLU A 3 1.22 -23.32 14.14
C GLU A 3 0.78 -23.06 12.70
N ALA A 4 0.17 -21.91 12.45
CA ALA A 4 -0.03 -21.45 11.09
C ALA A 4 1.36 -21.36 10.44
N PRO A 5 1.55 -21.87 9.20
CA PRO A 5 2.84 -21.75 8.54
C PRO A 5 3.20 -20.28 8.43
N ALA A 6 4.42 -19.93 8.84
CA ALA A 6 4.99 -18.62 8.58
C ALA A 6 4.84 -18.32 7.09
N LEU A 7 4.39 -17.12 6.76
CA LEU A 7 4.15 -16.71 5.37
C LEU A 7 5.48 -16.65 4.62
N PRO A 8 5.70 -17.46 3.57
CA PRO A 8 7.03 -17.68 3.03
C PRO A 8 7.47 -16.63 1.98
N TYR A 9 6.69 -15.57 1.75
CA TYR A 9 6.89 -14.70 0.57
C TYR A 9 7.43 -13.30 0.88
N TRP A 10 7.44 -12.84 2.14
CA TRP A 10 8.10 -11.60 2.50
C TRP A 10 9.08 -11.83 3.66
N GLU A 11 10.36 -11.83 3.34
CA GLU A 11 11.44 -12.02 4.32
C GLU A 11 12.08 -10.68 4.67
N GLU A 12 12.81 -10.62 5.78
CA GLU A 12 13.51 -9.39 6.21
C GLU A 12 14.59 -8.93 5.21
N GLU A 13 15.07 -9.81 4.33
CA GLU A 13 15.98 -9.46 3.24
C GLU A 13 15.25 -8.66 2.16
N HIS A 14 14.02 -9.03 1.80
CA HIS A 14 13.16 -8.27 0.90
C HIS A 14 12.88 -6.87 1.46
N SER A 15 12.65 -6.77 2.79
CA SER A 15 12.44 -5.49 3.45
C SER A 15 13.64 -4.56 3.30
N ARG A 16 14.87 -5.04 3.53
CA ARG A 16 16.10 -4.24 3.36
C ARG A 16 16.24 -3.75 1.93
N HIS A 17 16.04 -4.64 0.97
CA HIS A 17 16.13 -4.31 -0.44
C HIS A 17 15.08 -3.25 -0.85
N PHE A 18 13.84 -3.40 -0.39
CA PHE A 18 12.78 -2.45 -0.70
C PHE A 18 12.95 -1.09 -0.01
N ILE A 19 13.60 -1.03 1.16
CA ILE A 19 13.99 0.24 1.80
C ILE A 19 14.89 1.05 0.86
N ASP A 20 15.91 0.40 0.28
CA ASP A 20 16.89 1.05 -0.57
C ASP A 20 16.32 1.42 -1.95
N LEU A 21 15.52 0.55 -2.56
CA LEU A 21 15.13 0.64 -3.96
C LEU A 21 13.63 0.87 -4.20
N GLY A 22 12.80 0.80 -3.18
CA GLY A 22 11.35 0.92 -3.31
C GLY A 22 10.88 2.23 -3.97
N ARG A 23 11.63 3.34 -3.81
CA ARG A 23 11.35 4.59 -4.51
C ARG A 23 11.55 4.47 -6.03
N ILE A 24 12.49 3.61 -6.45
CA ILE A 24 12.76 3.35 -7.86
C ILE A 24 11.79 2.29 -8.40
N TYR A 25 11.45 1.28 -7.60
CA TYR A 25 10.60 0.17 -8.01
C TYR A 25 9.12 0.53 -8.08
N THR A 26 8.66 1.46 -7.24
CA THR A 26 7.28 1.94 -7.29
C THR A 26 7.10 2.99 -8.40
N PRO A 27 6.24 2.75 -9.40
CA PRO A 27 6.03 3.70 -10.48
C PRO A 27 5.57 5.06 -9.95
N ARG A 28 6.35 6.11 -10.26
CA ARG A 28 6.02 7.50 -9.88
C ARG A 28 5.60 7.67 -8.42
N ARG A 29 6.38 7.12 -7.51
CA ARG A 29 6.07 7.07 -6.07
C ARG A 29 5.75 8.44 -5.46
N ASP A 30 6.46 9.50 -5.85
CA ASP A 30 6.23 10.85 -5.33
C ASP A 30 4.90 11.44 -5.83
N GLU A 31 4.52 11.17 -7.11
CA GLU A 31 3.21 11.52 -7.66
C GLU A 31 2.10 10.74 -6.94
N LEU A 32 2.28 9.44 -6.75
CA LEU A 32 1.33 8.59 -6.04
C LEU A 32 1.09 9.08 -4.60
N GLN A 33 2.15 9.48 -3.87
CA GLN A 33 2.01 10.05 -2.53
C GLN A 33 1.14 11.29 -2.54
N GLN A 34 1.34 12.19 -3.51
CA GLN A 34 0.53 13.40 -3.61
C GLN A 34 -0.94 13.08 -3.87
N VAL A 35 -1.23 12.09 -4.73
CA VAL A 35 -2.62 11.65 -4.97
C VAL A 35 -3.25 11.08 -3.69
N PHE A 36 -2.52 10.30 -2.91
CA PHE A 36 -3.03 9.84 -1.60
C PHE A 36 -3.37 11.02 -0.69
N ILE A 37 -2.48 12.00 -0.59
CA ILE A 37 -2.67 13.20 0.25
C ILE A 37 -3.91 13.97 -0.20
N ASP A 38 -4.06 14.21 -1.49
CA ASP A 38 -5.18 14.97 -2.08
C ASP A 38 -6.55 14.27 -1.86
N LEU A 39 -6.54 12.96 -1.67
CA LEU A 39 -7.75 12.15 -1.45
C LEU A 39 -8.13 11.98 0.04
N VAL A 40 -7.25 12.32 0.98
CA VAL A 40 -7.62 12.34 2.40
C VAL A 40 -8.74 13.36 2.60
N PRO A 41 -9.91 12.96 3.13
CA PRO A 41 -11.07 13.87 3.23
C PRO A 41 -10.93 14.84 4.43
N ALA A 42 -9.90 15.71 4.38
CA ALA A 42 -9.56 16.66 5.43
C ALA A 42 -9.03 17.97 4.86
N TRP A 43 -9.23 19.05 5.59
CA TRP A 43 -8.55 20.31 5.34
C TRP A 43 -7.20 20.35 6.09
N THR A 44 -6.27 21.15 5.62
CA THR A 44 -4.90 21.22 6.20
C THR A 44 -4.87 21.44 7.72
N ASP A 45 -5.82 22.23 8.25
CA ASP A 45 -5.89 22.55 9.68
C ASP A 45 -6.77 21.59 10.50
N ASP A 46 -7.32 20.55 9.87
CA ASP A 46 -8.12 19.55 10.59
C ASP A 46 -7.24 18.69 11.51
N ALA A 47 -7.76 18.42 12.72
CA ALA A 47 -7.18 17.43 13.60
C ALA A 47 -7.89 16.08 13.38
N PHE A 48 -7.13 15.05 13.02
CA PHE A 48 -7.69 13.72 12.79
C PHE A 48 -6.68 12.61 13.08
N THR A 49 -7.17 11.38 13.15
CA THR A 49 -6.33 10.18 13.19
C THR A 49 -6.46 9.42 11.88
N GLY A 50 -5.33 9.07 11.29
CA GLY A 50 -5.19 8.15 10.16
C GLY A 50 -4.48 6.86 10.55
N VAL A 51 -4.64 5.83 9.72
CA VAL A 51 -3.93 4.56 9.84
C VAL A 51 -3.31 4.21 8.50
N GLU A 52 -2.03 3.81 8.48
CA GLU A 52 -1.41 3.19 7.31
C GLU A 52 -1.21 1.69 7.56
N LEU A 53 -1.72 0.87 6.65
CA LEU A 53 -1.54 -0.59 6.66
C LEU A 53 -0.31 -0.95 5.84
N ALA A 54 0.63 -1.67 6.43
CA ALA A 54 1.94 -2.01 5.89
C ALA A 54 2.72 -0.76 5.43
N CYS A 55 3.07 0.06 6.40
CA CYS A 55 3.68 1.36 6.16
C CYS A 55 5.10 1.30 5.56
N GLY A 56 5.72 0.12 5.50
CA GLY A 56 7.10 -0.03 5.09
C GLY A 56 8.01 0.90 5.89
N ALA A 57 8.85 1.67 5.20
CA ALA A 57 9.72 2.67 5.81
C ALA A 57 9.01 4.00 6.20
N GLY A 58 7.67 4.07 6.15
CA GLY A 58 6.89 5.21 6.65
C GLY A 58 6.77 6.41 5.69
N TRP A 59 7.04 6.24 4.40
CA TRP A 59 7.05 7.35 3.44
C TRP A 59 5.69 8.02 3.25
N LEU A 60 4.60 7.24 3.21
CA LEU A 60 3.24 7.76 3.03
C LEU A 60 2.74 8.40 4.32
N SER A 61 2.97 7.76 5.48
CA SER A 61 2.71 8.35 6.79
C SER A 61 3.41 9.70 6.98
N ALA A 62 4.69 9.82 6.58
CA ALA A 62 5.44 11.07 6.64
C ALA A 62 4.77 12.16 5.79
N GLY A 63 4.39 11.85 4.54
CA GLY A 63 3.70 12.79 3.67
C GLY A 63 2.36 13.28 4.21
N ILE A 64 1.58 12.41 4.85
CA ILE A 64 0.32 12.77 5.53
C ILE A 64 0.61 13.71 6.71
N LEU A 65 1.58 13.37 7.55
CA LEU A 65 1.94 14.17 8.73
C LEU A 65 2.52 15.55 8.40
N GLU A 66 3.23 15.66 7.26
CA GLU A 66 3.72 16.92 6.71
C GLU A 66 2.58 17.80 6.18
N SER A 67 1.67 17.20 5.41
CA SER A 67 0.57 17.92 4.77
C SER A 67 -0.54 18.34 5.73
N TYR A 68 -0.70 17.59 6.83
CA TYR A 68 -1.72 17.81 7.87
C TYR A 68 -1.07 17.97 9.25
N PRO A 69 -0.64 19.17 9.63
CA PRO A 69 0.17 19.39 10.85
C PRO A 69 -0.53 19.01 12.17
N ARG A 70 -1.84 18.85 12.17
CA ARG A 70 -2.63 18.44 13.33
C ARG A 70 -3.11 16.99 13.28
N SER A 71 -2.69 16.22 12.27
CA SER A 71 -2.99 14.80 12.16
C SER A 71 -2.13 13.97 13.11
N HIS A 72 -2.65 12.80 13.45
CA HIS A 72 -1.95 11.69 14.10
C HIS A 72 -2.03 10.47 13.20
N VAL A 73 -0.94 9.74 13.03
CA VAL A 73 -0.90 8.53 12.18
C VAL A 73 -0.41 7.33 12.98
N VAL A 74 -1.20 6.24 12.93
CA VAL A 74 -0.79 4.91 13.39
C VAL A 74 -0.32 4.12 12.18
N ALA A 75 0.99 3.89 12.10
CA ALA A 75 1.66 3.19 11.03
C ALA A 75 1.90 1.72 11.42
N LEU A 76 1.31 0.79 10.69
CA LEU A 76 1.35 -0.64 10.97
C LEU A 76 2.27 -1.36 9.99
N ASP A 77 3.18 -2.22 10.46
CA ASP A 77 3.97 -3.08 9.59
C ASP A 77 4.33 -4.41 10.26
N GLY A 78 4.42 -5.48 9.45
CA GLY A 78 4.76 -6.82 9.90
C GLY A 78 6.27 -7.03 10.10
N SER A 79 7.10 -6.43 9.24
CA SER A 79 8.55 -6.53 9.26
C SER A 79 9.18 -5.70 10.38
N GLU A 80 10.07 -6.29 11.15
CA GLU A 80 10.83 -5.52 12.17
C GLU A 80 11.77 -4.52 11.51
N THR A 81 12.43 -4.90 10.42
CA THR A 81 13.32 -4.02 9.65
C THR A 81 12.57 -2.78 9.14
N MET A 82 11.36 -2.97 8.58
CA MET A 82 10.51 -1.85 8.14
C MET A 82 10.10 -0.96 9.31
N ARG A 83 9.68 -1.54 10.44
CA ARG A 83 9.28 -0.74 11.61
C ARG A 83 10.45 0.07 12.21
N ILE A 84 11.67 -0.45 12.19
CA ILE A 84 12.86 0.30 12.63
C ILE A 84 13.05 1.52 11.74
N GLU A 85 13.00 1.34 10.42
CA GLU A 85 13.14 2.43 9.46
C GLU A 85 11.99 3.42 9.53
N ALA A 86 10.74 2.94 9.66
CA ALA A 86 9.57 3.79 9.85
C ALA A 86 9.69 4.67 11.10
N ARG A 87 10.18 4.13 12.23
CA ARG A 87 10.43 4.94 13.44
C ARG A 87 11.48 6.01 13.20
N ALA A 88 12.52 5.73 12.42
CA ALA A 88 13.54 6.73 12.08
C ALA A 88 12.95 7.82 11.17
N THR A 89 12.21 7.44 10.12
CA THR A 89 11.53 8.35 9.18
C THR A 89 10.53 9.26 9.91
N LEU A 90 9.77 8.69 10.85
CA LEU A 90 8.67 9.37 11.54
C LEU A 90 9.11 10.09 12.82
N ALA A 91 10.35 9.91 13.28
CA ALA A 91 10.87 10.56 14.50
C ALA A 91 10.69 12.10 14.55
N PRO A 92 10.81 12.86 13.44
CA PRO A 92 10.59 14.31 13.45
C PRO A 92 9.18 14.73 13.85
N PHE A 93 8.18 13.85 13.73
CA PHE A 93 6.78 14.14 14.03
C PHE A 93 6.40 13.92 15.52
N GLY A 94 7.31 13.35 16.32
CA GLY A 94 7.11 13.12 17.74
C GLY A 94 5.85 12.28 18.03
N ASP A 95 5.04 12.74 19.00
CA ASP A 95 3.84 12.02 19.44
C ASP A 95 2.70 11.96 18.39
N ARG A 96 2.88 12.60 17.23
CA ARG A 96 1.91 12.51 16.14
C ARG A 96 2.03 11.24 15.30
N ALA A 97 3.09 10.45 15.50
CA ALA A 97 3.35 9.21 14.77
C ALA A 97 3.54 8.04 15.75
N GLU A 98 2.84 6.95 15.52
CA GLU A 98 2.99 5.72 16.26
C GLU A 98 3.25 4.55 15.29
N VAL A 99 4.31 3.76 15.54
CA VAL A 99 4.64 2.57 14.72
C VAL A 99 4.37 1.31 15.51
N GLN A 100 3.45 0.48 15.01
CA GLN A 100 3.00 -0.74 15.66
C GLN A 100 3.25 -1.99 14.78
N HIS A 101 3.36 -3.14 15.43
CA HIS A 101 3.40 -4.44 14.74
C HIS A 101 1.98 -4.92 14.41
N PHE A 102 1.81 -5.47 13.19
CA PHE A 102 0.61 -6.20 12.82
C PHE A 102 0.98 -7.38 11.91
N VAL A 103 0.05 -8.31 11.74
CA VAL A 103 0.12 -9.38 10.76
C VAL A 103 -1.12 -9.25 9.88
N LEU A 104 -0.93 -8.98 8.59
CA LEU A 104 -2.01 -8.61 7.66
C LEU A 104 -3.16 -9.63 7.63
N GLU A 105 -2.84 -10.92 7.70
CA GLU A 105 -3.78 -12.05 7.64
C GLU A 105 -4.57 -12.25 8.94
N GLU A 106 -4.06 -11.74 10.07
CA GLU A 106 -4.76 -11.81 11.33
C GLU A 106 -5.92 -10.78 11.36
N THR A 107 -6.90 -11.04 12.23
CA THR A 107 -8.05 -10.12 12.39
C THR A 107 -7.97 -9.27 13.66
N ARG A 108 -7.21 -9.71 14.66
CA ARG A 108 -7.16 -9.07 15.99
C ARG A 108 -6.71 -7.61 15.94
N TRP A 109 -5.77 -7.26 15.07
CA TRP A 109 -5.32 -5.88 14.93
C TRP A 109 -6.43 -4.94 14.45
N ARG A 110 -7.40 -5.46 13.64
CA ARG A 110 -8.55 -4.69 13.17
C ARG A 110 -9.44 -4.26 14.33
N GLU A 111 -9.62 -5.12 15.35
CA GLU A 111 -10.38 -4.80 16.56
C GLU A 111 -9.68 -3.71 17.39
N ALA A 112 -8.34 -3.76 17.46
CA ALA A 112 -7.51 -2.83 18.21
C ALA A 112 -7.36 -1.44 17.56
N LEU A 113 -7.72 -1.29 16.27
CA LEU A 113 -7.68 0.01 15.59
C LEU A 113 -8.50 1.07 16.32
N PRO A 114 -8.02 2.33 16.36
CA PRO A 114 -8.82 3.45 16.84
C PRO A 114 -10.17 3.53 16.13
N GLN A 115 -11.14 4.12 16.77
CA GLN A 115 -12.43 4.46 16.17
C GLN A 115 -12.39 5.87 15.59
N SER A 116 -13.32 6.17 14.69
CA SER A 116 -13.46 7.51 14.09
C SER A 116 -12.21 7.96 13.33
N LEU A 117 -11.66 7.05 12.51
CA LEU A 117 -10.55 7.33 11.64
C LEU A 117 -10.98 8.22 10.45
N ARG A 118 -10.21 9.26 10.15
CA ARG A 118 -10.43 10.10 8.96
C ARG A 118 -9.97 9.41 7.69
N ALA A 119 -8.86 8.68 7.76
CA ALA A 119 -8.35 7.93 6.62
C ALA A 119 -7.71 6.61 7.06
N ILE A 120 -7.90 5.58 6.24
CA ILE A 120 -7.11 4.35 6.26
C ILE A 120 -6.45 4.25 4.90
N VAL A 121 -5.13 4.15 4.87
CA VAL A 121 -4.37 4.10 3.64
C VAL A 121 -3.53 2.82 3.57
N SER A 122 -3.26 2.32 2.36
CA SER A 122 -2.36 1.18 2.14
C SER A 122 -1.74 1.27 0.75
N ALA A 123 -0.45 0.95 0.64
CA ALA A 123 0.25 0.90 -0.62
C ALA A 123 1.02 -0.40 -0.78
N LEU A 124 0.76 -1.14 -1.87
CA LEU A 124 1.49 -2.34 -2.31
C LEU A 124 1.52 -3.48 -1.28
N THR A 125 0.35 -3.85 -0.73
CA THR A 125 0.29 -4.86 0.33
C THR A 125 -0.93 -5.77 0.24
N ILE A 126 -2.09 -5.21 -0.14
CA ILE A 126 -3.36 -5.95 -0.07
C ILE A 126 -3.37 -7.13 -1.05
N HIS A 127 -2.54 -7.10 -2.11
CA HIS A 127 -2.37 -8.21 -3.04
C HIS A 127 -1.86 -9.51 -2.36
N HIS A 128 -1.28 -9.45 -1.17
CA HIS A 128 -0.92 -10.65 -0.42
C HIS A 128 -2.14 -11.38 0.18
N LEU A 129 -3.31 -10.75 0.23
CA LEU A 129 -4.55 -11.39 0.65
C LEU A 129 -5.29 -12.00 -0.55
N ARG A 130 -5.93 -13.15 -0.34
CA ARG A 130 -6.87 -13.72 -1.32
C ARG A 130 -8.19 -12.95 -1.33
N GLY A 131 -8.92 -12.96 -2.44
CA GLY A 131 -10.13 -12.17 -2.65
C GLY A 131 -11.14 -12.19 -1.50
N ALA A 132 -11.44 -13.36 -0.92
CA ALA A 132 -12.34 -13.44 0.23
C ALA A 132 -11.81 -12.71 1.48
N ALA A 133 -10.49 -12.74 1.70
CA ALA A 133 -9.86 -12.03 2.82
C ALA A 133 -9.84 -10.51 2.58
N LYS A 134 -9.69 -10.04 1.32
CA LYS A 134 -9.82 -8.63 0.95
C LYS A 134 -11.25 -8.12 1.20
N GLN A 135 -12.26 -8.88 0.76
CA GLN A 135 -13.67 -8.53 1.00
C GLN A 135 -13.95 -8.37 2.50
N GLN A 136 -13.49 -9.34 3.31
CA GLN A 136 -13.64 -9.25 4.75
C GLN A 136 -12.87 -8.06 5.34
N LEU A 137 -11.65 -7.78 4.86
CA LEU A 137 -10.88 -6.61 5.29
C LEU A 137 -11.66 -5.32 5.03
N PHE A 138 -12.19 -5.13 3.82
CA PHE A 138 -12.96 -3.93 3.48
C PHE A 138 -14.19 -3.76 4.37
N ALA A 139 -14.91 -4.85 4.63
CA ALA A 139 -16.07 -4.83 5.54
C ALA A 139 -15.69 -4.50 6.99
N ASP A 140 -14.55 -5.02 7.49
CA ASP A 140 -14.08 -4.78 8.86
C ASP A 140 -13.55 -3.36 9.07
N LEU A 141 -13.01 -2.73 8.00
CA LEU A 141 -12.46 -1.37 8.06
C LEU A 141 -13.52 -0.27 7.97
N LEU A 142 -14.64 -0.51 7.28
CA LEU A 142 -15.71 0.49 7.13
C LEU A 142 -16.19 1.08 8.47
N PRO A 143 -16.53 0.28 9.51
CA PRO A 143 -16.99 0.82 10.79
C PRO A 143 -15.91 1.56 11.57
N LYS A 144 -14.63 1.43 11.21
CA LYS A 144 -13.51 2.13 11.87
C LYS A 144 -13.38 3.57 11.40
N LEU A 145 -13.80 3.86 10.18
CA LEU A 145 -13.83 5.22 9.64
C LEU A 145 -14.92 6.05 10.33
N GLU A 146 -14.75 7.34 10.46
CA GLU A 146 -15.83 8.27 10.78
C GLU A 146 -16.73 8.50 9.55
N PRO A 147 -17.97 9.01 9.68
CA PRO A 147 -18.78 9.39 8.53
C PRO A 147 -18.00 10.36 7.61
N GLY A 148 -17.95 10.07 6.32
CA GLY A 148 -17.13 10.79 5.34
C GLY A 148 -15.64 10.43 5.35
N GLY A 149 -15.16 9.58 6.25
CA GLY A 149 -13.78 9.09 6.26
C GLY A 149 -13.46 8.19 5.07
N GLY A 150 -12.20 8.17 4.62
CA GLY A 150 -11.75 7.50 3.39
C GLY A 150 -10.92 6.25 3.61
N LEU A 151 -11.15 5.22 2.79
CA LEU A 151 -10.26 4.09 2.57
C LEU A 151 -9.57 4.27 1.22
N LEU A 152 -8.25 4.40 1.22
CA LEU A 152 -7.42 4.67 0.05
C LEU A 152 -6.41 3.54 -0.12
N ILE A 153 -6.49 2.80 -1.21
CA ILE A 153 -5.63 1.62 -1.44
C ILE A 153 -4.99 1.71 -2.81
N CYS A 154 -3.67 1.76 -2.87
CA CYS A 154 -2.94 1.53 -4.11
C CYS A 154 -2.33 0.14 -4.11
N ASP A 155 -2.61 -0.63 -5.16
CA ASP A 155 -2.07 -1.97 -5.26
C ASP A 155 -1.83 -2.42 -6.70
N ILE A 156 -1.08 -3.53 -6.84
CA ILE A 156 -0.95 -4.26 -8.11
C ILE A 156 -2.30 -4.90 -8.42
N ILE A 157 -2.75 -4.77 -9.66
CA ILE A 157 -4.01 -5.35 -10.12
C ILE A 157 -3.78 -6.49 -11.12
N GLU A 158 -4.66 -7.51 -11.10
CA GLU A 158 -4.65 -8.54 -12.12
C GLU A 158 -5.26 -8.00 -13.42
N PRO A 159 -4.52 -8.04 -14.54
CA PRO A 159 -5.04 -7.59 -15.82
C PRO A 159 -6.06 -8.58 -16.40
N ALA A 160 -7.08 -8.06 -17.08
CA ALA A 160 -8.15 -8.88 -17.68
C ALA A 160 -7.67 -9.82 -18.82
N GLY A 161 -6.46 -9.66 -19.34
CA GLY A 161 -5.95 -10.50 -20.40
C GLY A 161 -4.48 -10.27 -20.75
N GLN A 162 -3.95 -11.17 -21.62
CA GLN A 162 -2.53 -11.21 -21.96
C GLN A 162 -1.96 -9.90 -22.53
N TRP A 163 -2.76 -9.14 -23.29
CA TRP A 163 -2.27 -7.89 -23.90
C TRP A 163 -2.09 -6.79 -22.85
N SER A 164 -3.02 -6.69 -21.90
CA SER A 164 -2.90 -5.79 -20.76
C SER A 164 -1.74 -6.21 -19.85
N ARG A 165 -1.59 -7.51 -19.57
CA ARG A 165 -0.46 -8.04 -18.78
C ARG A 165 0.88 -7.66 -19.42
N ARG A 166 1.03 -7.90 -20.72
CA ARG A 166 2.25 -7.53 -21.45
C ARG A 166 2.50 -6.02 -21.45
N HIS A 167 1.43 -5.22 -21.55
CA HIS A 167 1.56 -3.76 -21.51
C HIS A 167 2.03 -3.31 -20.12
N PHE A 168 1.41 -3.82 -19.05
CA PHE A 168 1.77 -3.47 -17.66
C PHE A 168 3.20 -3.86 -17.34
N GLY A 169 3.65 -5.06 -17.71
CA GLY A 169 5.04 -5.47 -17.50
C GLY A 169 6.04 -4.53 -18.16
N ARG A 170 5.82 -4.19 -19.43
CA ARG A 170 6.67 -3.25 -20.16
C ARG A 170 6.63 -1.83 -19.57
N ALA A 171 5.45 -1.36 -19.19
CA ALA A 171 5.29 -0.03 -18.63
C ALA A 171 6.01 0.07 -17.28
N TRP A 172 5.91 -0.96 -16.43
CA TRP A 172 6.62 -1.01 -15.15
C TRP A 172 8.13 -1.05 -15.35
N ALA A 173 8.64 -1.97 -16.18
CA ALA A 173 10.07 -2.04 -16.52
C ALA A 173 10.61 -0.71 -17.06
N ASN A 174 9.83 -0.01 -17.89
CA ASN A 174 10.21 1.31 -18.42
C ASN A 174 10.26 2.39 -17.33
N ASP A 175 9.25 2.43 -16.43
CA ASP A 175 9.25 3.38 -15.31
C ASP A 175 10.45 3.14 -14.38
N VAL A 176 10.74 1.88 -14.03
CA VAL A 176 11.91 1.52 -13.22
C VAL A 176 13.22 1.90 -13.91
N THR A 177 13.32 1.69 -15.23
CA THR A 177 14.50 2.10 -16.01
C THR A 177 14.72 3.62 -15.92
N LEU A 178 13.68 4.41 -16.15
CA LEU A 178 13.76 5.86 -16.09
C LEU A 178 14.09 6.36 -14.68
N GLN A 179 13.42 5.81 -13.67
CA GLN A 179 13.66 6.17 -12.27
C GLN A 179 15.03 5.72 -11.76
N SER A 180 15.57 4.58 -12.25
CA SER A 180 16.93 4.14 -11.95
C SER A 180 17.96 5.19 -12.41
N VAL A 181 17.85 5.65 -13.65
CA VAL A 181 18.74 6.69 -14.18
C VAL A 181 18.55 8.03 -13.48
N GLU A 182 17.31 8.43 -13.20
CA GLU A 182 16.98 9.72 -12.57
C GLU A 182 17.44 9.79 -11.12
N ILE A 183 17.29 8.70 -10.35
CA ILE A 183 17.52 8.69 -8.89
C ILE A 183 18.90 8.13 -8.54
N ALA A 184 19.30 7.01 -9.16
CA ALA A 184 20.60 6.35 -8.90
C ALA A 184 21.73 6.80 -9.85
N GLY A 185 21.39 7.48 -10.95
CA GLY A 185 22.37 7.98 -11.92
C GLY A 185 22.77 6.95 -13.00
N ASP A 186 22.29 5.71 -12.89
CA ASP A 186 22.57 4.62 -13.84
C ASP A 186 21.41 3.59 -13.85
N ASP A 187 21.58 2.47 -14.60
CA ASP A 187 20.60 1.41 -14.73
C ASP A 187 20.75 0.26 -13.70
N SER A 188 21.56 0.44 -12.66
CA SER A 188 21.88 -0.61 -11.67
C SER A 188 20.63 -1.11 -10.94
N ALA A 189 19.76 -0.20 -10.48
CA ALA A 189 18.51 -0.56 -9.82
C ALA A 189 17.53 -1.28 -10.76
N TYR A 190 17.47 -0.89 -12.04
CA TYR A 190 16.69 -1.62 -13.05
C TYR A 190 17.23 -3.05 -13.26
N ARG A 191 18.56 -3.23 -13.33
CA ARG A 191 19.14 -4.58 -13.44
C ARG A 191 18.81 -5.43 -12.22
N SER A 192 18.86 -4.86 -11.01
CA SER A 192 18.46 -5.56 -9.79
C SER A 192 16.98 -5.96 -9.84
N PHE A 193 16.09 -5.02 -10.19
CA PHE A 193 14.66 -5.25 -10.38
C PHE A 193 14.35 -6.44 -11.30
N MET A 194 15.05 -6.53 -12.44
CA MET A 194 14.87 -7.64 -13.39
C MET A 194 15.47 -8.95 -12.88
N ASN A 195 16.66 -8.93 -12.29
CA ASN A 195 17.35 -10.13 -11.80
C ASN A 195 16.61 -10.78 -10.62
N GLU A 196 16.03 -9.98 -9.75
CA GLU A 196 15.28 -10.42 -8.56
C GLU A 196 13.79 -10.62 -8.84
N ARG A 197 13.37 -10.46 -10.12
CA ARG A 197 12.02 -10.76 -10.59
C ARG A 197 10.91 -10.00 -9.86
N TRP A 198 11.12 -8.72 -9.60
CA TRP A 198 10.12 -7.85 -8.98
C TRP A 198 8.91 -7.56 -9.87
N ASN A 199 9.03 -7.76 -11.19
CA ASN A 199 7.95 -7.47 -12.13
C ASN A 199 6.90 -8.59 -12.16
N TYR A 200 5.86 -8.47 -11.36
CA TYR A 200 4.73 -9.40 -11.29
C TYR A 200 4.20 -9.82 -12.68
N PHE A 201 4.11 -8.89 -13.63
CA PHE A 201 3.49 -9.15 -14.93
C PHE A 201 4.37 -9.94 -15.90
N GLU A 202 5.67 -9.99 -15.68
CA GLU A 202 6.64 -10.75 -16.47
C GLU A 202 6.98 -12.12 -15.88
N ASN A 203 6.61 -12.36 -14.63
CA ASN A 203 6.87 -13.58 -13.91
C ASN A 203 5.82 -14.67 -14.22
N THR A 204 6.21 -15.92 -13.96
CA THR A 204 5.29 -17.07 -13.90
C THR A 204 4.48 -17.07 -12.58
N PRO A 205 3.36 -17.83 -12.52
CA PRO A 205 2.61 -17.95 -11.27
C PRO A 205 3.43 -18.49 -10.07
N ASP A 206 4.41 -19.36 -10.32
CA ASP A 206 5.27 -19.92 -9.26
C ASP A 206 6.25 -18.84 -8.74
N GLU A 207 6.72 -17.95 -9.60
CA GLU A 207 7.59 -16.82 -9.22
C GLU A 207 6.84 -15.74 -8.45
N ASN A 208 5.54 -15.65 -8.64
CA ASN A 208 4.62 -14.75 -7.93
C ASN A 208 3.94 -15.45 -6.73
N ALA A 209 4.54 -16.49 -6.18
CA ALA A 209 3.95 -17.21 -5.04
C ALA A 209 3.78 -16.28 -3.83
N GLY A 210 2.55 -16.16 -3.36
CA GLY A 210 2.20 -15.23 -2.26
C GLY A 210 1.53 -13.93 -2.73
N ASP A 211 1.49 -13.67 -4.04
CA ASP A 211 0.79 -12.54 -4.62
C ASP A 211 -0.54 -13.00 -5.24
N TYR A 212 -1.61 -12.37 -4.83
CA TYR A 212 -2.98 -12.66 -5.26
C TYR A 212 -3.68 -11.36 -5.67
N PRO A 213 -3.16 -10.62 -6.67
CA PRO A 213 -3.87 -9.43 -7.13
C PRO A 213 -5.20 -9.82 -7.75
N ASP A 214 -6.18 -8.96 -7.60
CA ASP A 214 -7.50 -9.11 -8.20
C ASP A 214 -7.73 -7.97 -9.21
N THR A 215 -8.79 -8.07 -10.03
CA THR A 215 -9.07 -7.09 -11.07
C THR A 215 -9.56 -5.76 -10.47
N VAL A 216 -9.48 -4.67 -11.24
CA VAL A 216 -10.10 -3.39 -10.90
C VAL A 216 -11.60 -3.58 -10.65
N ALA A 217 -12.28 -4.39 -11.48
CA ALA A 217 -13.71 -4.63 -11.35
C ALA A 217 -14.06 -5.30 -10.02
N ASP A 218 -13.26 -6.28 -9.58
CA ASP A 218 -13.47 -6.96 -8.30
C ASP A 218 -13.32 -5.98 -7.13
N HIS A 219 -12.26 -5.18 -7.10
CA HIS A 219 -12.04 -4.19 -6.04
C HIS A 219 -13.19 -3.18 -5.95
N LEU A 220 -13.63 -2.61 -7.08
CA LEU A 220 -14.75 -1.67 -7.12
C LEU A 220 -16.07 -2.30 -6.65
N MET A 221 -16.30 -3.55 -7.03
CA MET A 221 -17.47 -4.31 -6.60
C MET A 221 -17.43 -4.57 -5.09
N TRP A 222 -16.34 -5.11 -4.57
CA TRP A 222 -16.19 -5.47 -3.16
C TRP A 222 -16.27 -4.27 -2.22
N LEU A 223 -15.70 -3.13 -2.62
CA LEU A 223 -15.81 -1.90 -1.84
C LEU A 223 -17.25 -1.41 -1.76
N ARG A 224 -18.00 -1.45 -2.88
CA ARG A 224 -19.43 -1.10 -2.89
C ARG A 224 -20.27 -2.10 -2.08
N ASP A 225 -20.01 -3.39 -2.21
CA ASP A 225 -20.71 -4.45 -1.46
C ASP A 225 -20.44 -4.34 0.05
N ALA A 226 -19.25 -3.87 0.46
CA ALA A 226 -18.93 -3.58 1.85
C ALA A 226 -19.66 -2.33 2.40
N GLY A 227 -20.27 -1.51 1.54
CA GLY A 227 -21.08 -0.35 1.94
C GLY A 227 -20.39 1.01 1.79
N TYR A 228 -19.22 1.07 1.12
CA TYR A 228 -18.58 2.35 0.78
C TYR A 228 -19.35 3.06 -0.33
N VAL A 229 -19.29 4.39 -0.31
CA VAL A 229 -19.79 5.30 -1.35
C VAL A 229 -18.62 6.00 -2.06
N ASP A 230 -18.92 6.69 -3.17
CA ASP A 230 -17.94 7.42 -3.98
C ASP A 230 -16.70 6.57 -4.31
N VAL A 231 -16.97 5.29 -4.65
CA VAL A 231 -15.94 4.29 -4.98
C VAL A 231 -15.45 4.50 -6.39
N ASP A 232 -14.19 4.88 -6.55
CA ASP A 232 -13.58 5.17 -7.84
C ASP A 232 -12.10 4.75 -7.92
N VAL A 233 -11.54 4.84 -9.13
CA VAL A 233 -10.10 4.76 -9.41
C VAL A 233 -9.57 6.18 -9.56
N ALA A 234 -8.72 6.61 -8.64
CA ALA A 234 -8.17 7.95 -8.64
C ALA A 234 -6.83 8.09 -9.39
N TRP A 235 -6.09 6.98 -9.51
CA TRP A 235 -4.83 6.92 -10.23
C TRP A 235 -4.56 5.50 -10.70
N SER A 236 -3.92 5.37 -11.88
CA SER A 236 -3.46 4.07 -12.38
C SER A 236 -2.24 4.24 -13.27
N ARG A 237 -1.21 3.42 -13.03
CA ARG A 237 0.01 3.41 -13.82
C ARG A 237 0.70 2.04 -13.77
N ALA A 238 1.11 1.53 -14.92
CA ALA A 238 1.92 0.33 -15.04
C ALA A 238 1.38 -0.89 -14.25
N GLY A 239 0.05 -1.06 -14.21
CA GLY A 239 -0.61 -2.13 -13.46
C GLY A 239 -0.75 -1.88 -11.96
N HIS A 240 -0.40 -0.70 -11.48
CA HIS A 240 -0.68 -0.23 -10.12
C HIS A 240 -1.90 0.69 -10.17
N THR A 241 -2.83 0.52 -9.24
CA THR A 241 -4.09 1.26 -9.25
C THR A 241 -4.46 1.71 -7.84
N LEU A 242 -4.76 3.01 -7.69
CA LEU A 242 -5.25 3.58 -6.45
C LEU A 242 -6.77 3.68 -6.49
N PHE A 243 -7.40 3.00 -5.56
CA PHE A 243 -8.82 3.05 -5.28
C PHE A 243 -9.09 4.00 -4.14
N CYS A 244 -10.13 4.82 -4.28
CA CYS A 244 -10.69 5.62 -3.20
C CYS A 244 -12.13 5.18 -2.92
N ALA A 245 -12.50 5.14 -1.64
CA ALA A 245 -13.82 4.74 -1.20
C ALA A 245 -14.12 5.39 0.16
N TYR A 246 -15.33 5.89 0.36
CA TYR A 246 -15.65 6.69 1.54
C TYR A 246 -16.80 6.08 2.34
N ARG A 247 -16.77 6.28 3.66
CA ARG A 247 -17.87 5.89 4.52
C ARG A 247 -19.05 6.88 4.35
N PRO A 248 -20.30 6.39 4.17
CA PRO A 248 -21.49 7.25 4.17
C PRO A 248 -21.63 8.11 5.42
#